data_d52fa7ea3d175c4b083c4ff022b539f2
#
_entry.id   d52fa7ea3d175c4b083c4ff022b539f2
#
_cell.length_a   1.000
_cell.length_b   1.000
_cell.length_c   1.000
_cell.angle_alpha   90.00
_cell.angle_beta   90.00
_cell.angle_gamma   90.00
#
_symmetry.space_group_name_H-M   'P 1'
#
loop_
_entity.id
_entity.type
_entity.pdbx_description
1 polymer ?
#
loop_
_entity_poly.entity_id
_entity_poly.type
_entity_poly.pdbx_seq_one_letter_code
_entity_poly.pdbx_strand_id
1 'polypeptide(L)'
;SISGNVKRPGQYELYEGNMNVQDLLFKAGGFDDPQFRALTFLDRADLIRYDEDRITQSIIPFYLGKVLADKNDKQNFKLQPGDEIRTYSQTVFNSVRTVSIDGVVRNPGTYTLKTGMTIKDLILEAGGVSEDIFRYKIEVARIDPDKVDENTYSETIELDMDNVYTIGNVKYNFDSNPGGVSVERPEFE
;
A
#
# COMPACT_ATOMS: atom_id res chain seq x y z
N SER A 1 -6.49 25.96 -7.82
CA SER A 1 -5.48 25.37 -6.93
C SER A 1 -5.21 23.90 -7.28
N ILE A 2 -4.13 23.35 -6.72
CA ILE A 2 -3.80 21.93 -6.82
C ILE A 2 -3.30 21.41 -5.48
N SER A 3 -3.76 20.22 -5.08
CA SER A 3 -3.46 19.57 -3.81
C SER A 3 -3.21 18.07 -3.95
N GLY A 4 -2.82 17.44 -2.83
CA GLY A 4 -2.56 16.00 -2.77
C GLY A 4 -1.15 15.62 -3.24
N ASN A 5 -1.02 14.51 -3.96
CA ASN A 5 0.27 13.95 -4.37
C ASN A 5 0.82 14.66 -5.61
N VAL A 6 1.32 15.89 -5.44
CA VAL A 6 2.01 16.70 -6.44
C VAL A 6 3.29 17.26 -5.85
N LYS A 7 4.28 17.55 -6.71
CA LYS A 7 5.59 18.07 -6.25
C LYS A 7 5.50 19.46 -5.64
N ARG A 8 4.61 20.30 -6.14
CA ARG A 8 4.41 21.67 -5.70
C ARG A 8 2.91 21.98 -5.55
N PRO A 9 2.28 21.60 -4.42
CA PRO A 9 0.90 21.94 -4.13
C PRO A 9 0.77 23.45 -3.90
N GLY A 10 -0.42 24.00 -4.18
CA GLY A 10 -0.69 25.41 -3.94
C GLY A 10 -1.66 26.04 -4.94
N GLN A 11 -1.70 27.37 -4.89
CA GLN A 11 -2.50 28.17 -5.81
C GLN A 11 -1.67 28.60 -7.01
N TYR A 12 -2.29 28.61 -8.18
CA TYR A 12 -1.66 28.99 -9.44
C TYR A 12 -2.54 29.98 -10.18
N GLU A 13 -1.92 30.97 -10.78
CA GLU A 13 -2.63 31.91 -11.66
C GLU A 13 -3.09 31.19 -12.92
N LEU A 14 -4.35 31.44 -13.30
CA LEU A 14 -4.90 30.99 -14.57
C LEU A 14 -4.56 32.03 -15.65
N TYR A 15 -3.94 31.57 -16.74
CA TYR A 15 -3.74 32.42 -17.90
C TYR A 15 -5.03 32.47 -18.72
N GLU A 16 -5.68 33.62 -18.71
CA GLU A 16 -6.81 34.03 -19.55
C GLU A 16 -7.51 32.93 -20.38
N GLY A 17 -8.21 32.02 -19.68
CA GLY A 17 -9.08 31.04 -20.32
C GLY A 17 -8.42 29.92 -21.13
N ASN A 18 -7.10 29.77 -21.14
CA ASN A 18 -6.37 28.81 -21.98
C ASN A 18 -5.62 27.71 -21.20
N MET A 19 -5.83 27.58 -19.90
CA MET A 19 -5.15 26.59 -19.08
C MET A 19 -6.03 25.36 -18.87
N ASN A 20 -5.46 24.19 -19.13
CA ASN A 20 -6.09 22.89 -18.92
C ASN A 20 -5.58 22.22 -17.66
N VAL A 21 -6.22 21.12 -17.27
CA VAL A 21 -5.78 20.26 -16.18
C VAL A 21 -4.31 19.84 -16.34
N GLN A 22 -3.92 19.38 -17.54
CA GLN A 22 -2.55 18.96 -17.82
C GLN A 22 -1.53 20.11 -17.64
N ASP A 23 -1.86 21.31 -18.08
CA ASP A 23 -0.98 22.47 -17.92
C ASP A 23 -0.72 22.79 -16.45
N LEU A 24 -1.74 22.69 -15.59
CA LEU A 24 -1.60 22.90 -14.15
C LEU A 24 -0.77 21.79 -13.51
N LEU A 25 -0.98 20.53 -13.90
CA LEU A 25 -0.19 19.40 -13.42
C LEU A 25 1.31 19.59 -13.73
N PHE A 26 1.66 20.03 -14.95
CA PHE A 26 3.04 20.35 -15.31
C PHE A 26 3.61 21.53 -14.51
N LYS A 27 2.83 22.60 -14.32
CA LYS A 27 3.24 23.74 -13.45
C LYS A 27 3.49 23.31 -12.01
N ALA A 28 2.72 22.36 -11.50
CA ALA A 28 2.89 21.80 -10.16
C ALA A 28 4.08 20.83 -10.04
N GLY A 29 4.91 20.73 -11.08
CA GLY A 29 6.16 19.97 -11.09
C GLY A 29 6.14 18.71 -11.91
N GLY A 30 5.03 18.39 -12.62
CA GLY A 30 4.90 17.25 -13.51
C GLY A 30 5.04 15.88 -12.83
N PHE A 31 5.02 14.85 -13.67
CA PHE A 31 5.10 13.44 -13.25
C PHE A 31 6.13 12.65 -14.06
N ASP A 32 7.16 13.32 -14.56
CA ASP A 32 8.21 12.72 -15.40
C ASP A 32 9.20 11.88 -14.58
N ASP A 33 9.31 12.14 -13.27
CA ASP A 33 10.12 11.36 -12.36
C ASP A 33 9.46 9.97 -12.15
N PRO A 34 10.14 8.85 -12.54
CA PRO A 34 9.55 7.52 -12.48
C PRO A 34 9.21 7.09 -11.06
N GLN A 35 10.02 7.47 -10.06
CA GLN A 35 9.77 7.10 -8.66
C GLN A 35 8.55 7.84 -8.12
N PHE A 36 8.45 9.15 -8.36
CA PHE A 36 7.30 9.94 -7.97
C PHE A 36 6.02 9.46 -8.67
N ARG A 37 6.12 9.16 -9.97
CA ARG A 37 5.00 8.62 -10.76
C ARG A 37 4.51 7.28 -10.22
N ALA A 38 5.41 6.39 -9.81
CA ALA A 38 5.06 5.08 -9.22
C ALA A 38 4.33 5.21 -7.86
N LEU A 39 4.58 6.29 -7.12
CA LEU A 39 3.89 6.58 -5.86
C LEU A 39 2.56 7.31 -6.06
N THR A 40 2.22 7.70 -7.28
CA THR A 40 1.00 8.44 -7.61
C THR A 40 -0.09 7.48 -8.10
N PHE A 41 -1.30 7.65 -7.61
CA PHE A 41 -2.47 6.91 -8.11
C PHE A 41 -2.92 7.49 -9.46
N LEU A 42 -2.58 6.79 -10.54
CA LEU A 42 -2.80 7.26 -11.91
C LEU A 42 -4.21 7.01 -12.44
N ASP A 43 -4.97 6.12 -11.81
CA ASP A 43 -6.30 5.75 -12.27
C ASP A 43 -7.36 6.78 -11.91
N ARG A 44 -7.06 7.69 -10.97
CA ARG A 44 -7.98 8.73 -10.58
C ARG A 44 -7.28 9.97 -10.08
N ALA A 45 -7.80 11.12 -10.48
CA ALA A 45 -7.69 12.42 -9.82
C ALA A 45 -9.04 13.12 -9.91
N ASP A 46 -9.25 14.14 -9.12
CA ASP A 46 -10.52 14.84 -9.07
C ASP A 46 -10.33 16.33 -9.41
N LEU A 47 -11.21 16.84 -10.26
CA LEU A 47 -11.42 18.25 -10.45
C LEU A 47 -12.63 18.67 -9.59
N ILE A 48 -12.40 19.53 -8.62
CA ILE A 48 -13.42 20.08 -7.74
C ILE A 48 -13.75 21.47 -8.26
N ARG A 49 -15.00 21.66 -8.61
CA ARG A 49 -15.50 22.89 -9.25
C ARG A 49 -16.73 23.41 -8.53
N TYR A 50 -16.83 24.71 -8.37
CA TYR A 50 -18.06 25.34 -7.92
C TYR A 50 -19.12 25.29 -9.00
N ASP A 51 -20.32 24.95 -8.61
CA ASP A 51 -21.49 25.02 -9.46
C ASP A 51 -21.89 26.49 -9.74
N GLU A 52 -22.92 26.72 -10.56
CA GLU A 52 -23.37 28.05 -10.94
C GLU A 52 -23.82 28.91 -9.74
N ASP A 53 -24.25 28.27 -8.64
CA ASP A 53 -24.62 28.93 -7.40
C ASP A 53 -23.41 29.50 -6.62
N ARG A 54 -22.17 29.10 -7.01
CA ARG A 54 -20.90 29.46 -6.36
C ARG A 54 -20.78 29.06 -4.88
N ILE A 55 -21.63 28.17 -4.43
CA ILE A 55 -21.68 27.67 -3.04
C ILE A 55 -21.45 26.16 -3.04
N THR A 56 -22.17 25.45 -3.91
CA THR A 56 -22.07 23.99 -4.03
C THR A 56 -20.83 23.63 -4.83
N GLN A 57 -20.16 22.53 -4.43
CA GLN A 57 -19.00 22.01 -5.15
C GLN A 57 -19.32 20.64 -5.74
N SER A 58 -19.02 20.46 -7.00
CA SER A 58 -19.10 19.20 -7.71
C SER A 58 -17.71 18.58 -7.87
N ILE A 59 -17.63 17.24 -7.70
CA ILE A 59 -16.41 16.47 -7.93
C ILE A 59 -16.54 15.83 -9.32
N ILE A 60 -15.59 16.13 -10.19
CA ILE A 60 -15.47 15.59 -11.54
C ILE A 60 -14.24 14.68 -11.58
N PRO A 61 -14.40 13.36 -11.45
CA PRO A 61 -13.27 12.43 -11.50
C PRO A 61 -12.73 12.30 -12.92
N PHE A 62 -11.41 12.10 -13.03
CA PHE A 62 -10.74 11.84 -14.30
C PHE A 62 -9.55 10.89 -14.14
N TYR A 63 -9.16 10.23 -15.24
CA TYR A 63 -8.00 9.36 -15.30
C TYR A 63 -6.72 10.19 -15.45
N LEU A 64 -5.97 10.34 -14.35
CA LEU A 64 -4.73 11.13 -14.32
C LEU A 64 -3.72 10.63 -15.38
N GLY A 65 -3.53 9.32 -15.47
CA GLY A 65 -2.60 8.71 -16.40
C GLY A 65 -2.90 9.01 -17.87
N LYS A 66 -4.19 9.07 -18.25
CA LYS A 66 -4.61 9.43 -19.61
C LYS A 66 -4.35 10.91 -19.92
N VAL A 67 -4.72 11.79 -19.00
CA VAL A 67 -4.49 13.23 -19.14
C VAL A 67 -3.01 13.57 -19.24
N LEU A 68 -2.15 12.85 -18.47
CA LEU A 68 -0.70 13.02 -18.56
C LEU A 68 -0.11 12.53 -19.90
N ALA A 69 -0.70 11.47 -20.49
CA ALA A 69 -0.20 10.87 -21.72
C ALA A 69 -0.64 11.60 -22.99
N ASP A 70 -1.86 12.16 -22.99
CA ASP A 70 -2.43 12.80 -24.17
C ASP A 70 -3.08 14.15 -23.82
N LYS A 71 -2.50 15.21 -24.39
CA LYS A 71 -3.03 16.58 -24.22
C LYS A 71 -4.43 16.76 -24.80
N ASN A 72 -4.82 15.95 -25.78
CA ASN A 72 -6.12 16.01 -26.44
C ASN A 72 -7.15 15.08 -25.81
N ASP A 73 -6.82 14.41 -24.70
CA ASP A 73 -7.78 13.57 -23.98
C ASP A 73 -9.01 14.39 -23.57
N LYS A 74 -10.20 13.78 -23.71
CA LYS A 74 -11.48 14.43 -23.41
C LYS A 74 -11.60 14.83 -21.93
N GLN A 75 -10.82 14.22 -21.05
CA GLN A 75 -10.79 14.51 -19.62
C GLN A 75 -9.75 15.58 -19.26
N ASN A 76 -9.00 16.08 -20.23
CA ASN A 76 -8.14 17.24 -20.04
C ASN A 76 -8.98 18.53 -20.02
N PHE A 77 -9.76 18.69 -18.96
CA PHE A 77 -10.73 19.76 -18.82
C PHE A 77 -10.08 21.15 -18.84
N LYS A 78 -10.76 22.11 -19.42
CA LYS A 78 -10.40 23.52 -19.32
C LYS A 78 -10.69 24.02 -17.90
N LEU A 79 -9.72 24.67 -17.28
CA LEU A 79 -9.82 25.16 -15.92
C LEU A 79 -10.58 26.48 -15.84
N GLN A 80 -11.28 26.68 -14.75
CA GLN A 80 -12.04 27.88 -14.39
C GLN A 80 -11.50 28.46 -13.09
N PRO A 81 -11.70 29.78 -12.84
CA PRO A 81 -11.40 30.40 -11.56
C PRO A 81 -12.11 29.67 -10.41
N GLY A 82 -11.37 29.33 -9.37
CA GLY A 82 -11.89 28.59 -8.21
C GLY A 82 -11.70 27.08 -8.28
N ASP A 83 -11.38 26.49 -9.45
CA ASP A 83 -11.12 25.06 -9.58
C ASP A 83 -10.00 24.59 -8.65
N GLU A 84 -10.19 23.40 -8.06
CA GLU A 84 -9.17 22.65 -7.34
C GLU A 84 -8.94 21.31 -8.03
N ILE A 85 -7.69 20.99 -8.35
CA ILE A 85 -7.28 19.64 -8.75
C ILE A 85 -6.76 18.91 -7.52
N ARG A 86 -7.24 17.69 -7.29
CA ARG A 86 -6.78 16.81 -6.22
C ARG A 86 -6.24 15.51 -6.80
N THR A 87 -4.96 15.25 -6.54
CA THR A 87 -4.30 14.01 -6.90
C THR A 87 -4.08 13.14 -5.66
N TYR A 88 -3.90 11.84 -5.84
CA TYR A 88 -3.81 10.89 -4.75
C TYR A 88 -2.51 10.11 -4.80
N SER A 89 -2.01 9.76 -3.62
CA SER A 89 -0.92 8.80 -3.49
C SER A 89 -1.46 7.38 -3.69
N GLN A 90 -0.64 6.51 -4.25
CA GLN A 90 -0.92 5.08 -4.36
C GLN A 90 -1.23 4.45 -2.98
N THR A 91 -0.63 4.96 -1.91
CA THR A 91 -0.85 4.47 -0.54
C THR A 91 -2.25 4.75 0.00
N VAL A 92 -3.01 5.69 -0.57
CA VAL A 92 -4.41 5.94 -0.17
C VAL A 92 -5.30 4.76 -0.55
N PHE A 93 -4.98 4.08 -1.66
CA PHE A 93 -5.77 2.96 -2.19
C PHE A 93 -5.11 1.60 -1.90
N ASN A 94 -3.80 1.57 -1.74
CA ASN A 94 -3.05 0.39 -1.34
C ASN A 94 -2.73 0.50 0.15
N SER A 95 -3.63 0.03 1.00
CA SER A 95 -3.36 -0.09 2.42
C SER A 95 -2.13 -0.98 2.63
N VAL A 96 -1.17 -0.53 3.42
CA VAL A 96 -0.07 -1.37 3.88
C VAL A 96 -0.70 -2.52 4.68
N ARG A 97 -0.62 -3.72 4.14
CA ARG A 97 -1.09 -4.91 4.85
C ARG A 97 -0.14 -5.17 6.01
N THR A 98 -0.69 -5.44 7.15
CA THR A 98 0.08 -5.79 8.34
C THR A 98 -0.34 -7.15 8.87
N VAL A 99 0.58 -7.78 9.60
CA VAL A 99 0.35 -9.02 10.34
C VAL A 99 0.88 -8.82 11.76
N SER A 100 0.16 -9.29 12.74
CA SER A 100 0.59 -9.24 14.14
C SER A 100 1.04 -10.62 14.60
N ILE A 101 2.08 -10.65 15.42
CA ILE A 101 2.58 -11.85 16.08
C ILE A 101 2.72 -11.58 17.57
N ASP A 102 2.17 -12.49 18.38
CA ASP A 102 2.19 -12.44 19.83
C ASP A 102 2.67 -13.77 20.40
N GLY A 103 2.90 -13.83 21.69
CA GLY A 103 3.31 -15.04 22.40
C GLY A 103 4.83 -15.13 22.60
N VAL A 104 5.37 -16.35 22.45
CA VAL A 104 6.74 -16.68 22.83
C VAL A 104 7.78 -16.34 21.76
N VAL A 105 7.66 -15.19 21.14
CA VAL A 105 8.66 -14.62 20.22
C VAL A 105 9.46 -13.51 20.93
N ARG A 106 10.68 -13.24 20.45
CA ARG A 106 11.56 -12.24 21.10
C ARG A 106 11.02 -10.82 20.99
N ASN A 107 10.43 -10.48 19.86
CA ASN A 107 9.85 -9.14 19.62
C ASN A 107 8.41 -9.29 19.14
N PRO A 108 7.44 -9.51 20.04
CA PRO A 108 6.04 -9.51 19.66
C PRO A 108 5.61 -8.13 19.14
N GLY A 109 4.68 -8.10 18.17
CA GLY A 109 4.22 -6.84 17.60
C GLY A 109 3.60 -6.98 16.22
N THR A 110 3.45 -5.83 15.53
CA THR A 110 2.85 -5.75 14.21
C THR A 110 3.94 -5.47 13.17
N TYR A 111 3.94 -6.26 12.12
CA TYR A 111 4.91 -6.24 11.02
C TYR A 111 4.23 -5.97 9.70
N THR A 112 4.97 -5.43 8.73
CA THR A 112 4.46 -5.25 7.37
C THR A 112 4.40 -6.60 6.66
N LEU A 113 3.22 -6.99 6.19
CA LEU A 113 3.03 -8.20 5.40
C LEU A 113 3.62 -8.01 3.99
N LYS A 114 4.67 -8.76 3.67
CA LYS A 114 5.36 -8.76 2.38
C LYS A 114 4.78 -9.84 1.47
N THR A 115 4.81 -9.63 0.16
CA THR A 115 4.38 -10.66 -0.81
C THR A 115 5.25 -11.91 -0.68
N GLY A 116 4.62 -13.07 -0.55
CA GLY A 116 5.32 -14.33 -0.35
C GLY A 116 5.89 -14.54 1.07
N MET A 117 5.54 -13.68 2.02
CA MET A 117 5.94 -13.83 3.42
C MET A 117 5.27 -15.05 4.04
N THR A 118 6.07 -15.93 4.62
CA THR A 118 5.61 -17.12 5.34
C THR A 118 5.55 -16.86 6.85
N ILE A 119 4.92 -17.74 7.61
CA ILE A 119 4.90 -17.68 9.07
C ILE A 119 6.33 -17.75 9.64
N LYS A 120 7.20 -18.58 9.02
CA LYS A 120 8.61 -18.66 9.41
C LYS A 120 9.35 -17.34 9.20
N ASP A 121 9.10 -16.64 8.09
CA ASP A 121 9.68 -15.33 7.84
C ASP A 121 9.21 -14.30 8.87
N LEU A 122 7.94 -14.37 9.27
CA LEU A 122 7.39 -13.50 10.32
C LEU A 122 8.06 -13.76 11.68
N ILE A 123 8.24 -15.04 12.06
CA ILE A 123 8.93 -15.42 13.28
C ILE A 123 10.39 -14.92 13.24
N LEU A 124 11.08 -15.06 12.11
CA LEU A 124 12.44 -14.54 11.92
C LEU A 124 12.50 -13.03 12.08
N GLU A 125 11.56 -12.31 11.49
CA GLU A 125 11.48 -10.85 11.58
C GLU A 125 11.17 -10.39 13.02
N ALA A 126 10.42 -11.22 13.78
CA ALA A 126 10.19 -11.04 15.21
C ALA A 126 11.39 -11.47 16.10
N GLY A 127 12.55 -11.77 15.51
CA GLY A 127 13.77 -12.14 16.22
C GLY A 127 13.86 -13.60 16.65
N GLY A 128 12.96 -14.45 16.15
CA GLY A 128 12.87 -15.86 16.50
C GLY A 128 12.01 -16.13 17.73
N VAL A 129 11.92 -17.39 18.08
CA VAL A 129 11.25 -17.86 19.31
C VAL A 129 12.16 -17.60 20.51
N SER A 130 11.60 -17.34 21.67
CA SER A 130 12.33 -17.17 22.93
C SER A 130 13.13 -18.44 23.27
N GLU A 131 14.25 -18.25 23.99
CA GLU A 131 15.18 -19.35 24.34
C GLU A 131 14.49 -20.51 25.05
N ASP A 132 15.00 -21.73 24.87
CA ASP A 132 14.55 -22.99 25.49
C ASP A 132 13.24 -23.61 24.97
N ILE A 133 12.73 -23.18 23.82
CA ILE A 133 11.52 -23.75 23.23
C ILE A 133 11.86 -24.55 21.98
N PHE A 134 11.76 -25.87 22.04
CA PHE A 134 12.03 -26.78 20.92
C PHE A 134 10.79 -27.05 20.05
N ARG A 135 9.62 -27.01 20.67
CA ARG A 135 8.33 -27.21 19.98
C ARG A 135 7.35 -26.15 20.42
N TYR A 136 6.59 -25.64 19.47
CA TYR A 136 5.55 -24.64 19.75
C TYR A 136 4.39 -24.84 18.79
N LYS A 137 3.22 -24.43 19.26
CA LYS A 137 2.01 -24.41 18.51
C LYS A 137 1.76 -22.98 18.03
N ILE A 138 1.38 -22.84 16.78
CA ILE A 138 1.01 -21.56 16.19
C ILE A 138 -0.48 -21.60 15.90
N GLU A 139 -1.19 -20.58 16.36
CA GLU A 139 -2.54 -20.30 15.95
C GLU A 139 -2.53 -19.11 15.00
N VAL A 140 -2.99 -19.34 13.76
CA VAL A 140 -3.12 -18.29 12.76
C VAL A 140 -4.59 -17.93 12.61
N ALA A 141 -4.96 -16.72 13.02
CA ALA A 141 -6.27 -16.16 12.74
C ALA A 141 -6.18 -15.29 11.47
N ARG A 142 -6.93 -15.63 10.44
CA ARG A 142 -7.01 -14.85 9.21
C ARG A 142 -8.47 -14.61 8.81
N ILE A 143 -8.69 -13.45 8.19
CA ILE A 143 -9.96 -13.10 7.57
C ILE A 143 -9.86 -13.47 6.09
N ASP A 144 -10.71 -14.37 5.64
CA ASP A 144 -10.91 -14.65 4.22
C ASP A 144 -12.09 -13.82 3.72
N PRO A 145 -11.87 -12.78 2.89
CA PRO A 145 -12.95 -11.90 2.44
C PRO A 145 -14.07 -12.62 1.69
N ASP A 146 -13.73 -13.74 1.03
CA ASP A 146 -14.68 -14.52 0.23
C ASP A 146 -15.55 -15.46 1.07
N LYS A 147 -15.18 -15.68 2.34
CA LYS A 147 -15.85 -16.57 3.27
C LYS A 147 -16.46 -15.85 4.49
N VAL A 148 -16.34 -14.55 4.56
CA VAL A 148 -16.92 -13.77 5.67
C VAL A 148 -18.44 -13.77 5.54
N ASP A 149 -19.12 -14.31 6.54
CA ASP A 149 -20.57 -14.22 6.74
C ASP A 149 -20.89 -13.56 8.09
N GLU A 150 -22.18 -13.41 8.40
CA GLU A 150 -22.63 -12.75 9.64
C GLU A 150 -22.17 -13.46 10.93
N ASN A 151 -21.71 -14.71 10.84
CA ASN A 151 -21.32 -15.54 11.99
C ASN A 151 -19.83 -15.92 12.01
N THR A 152 -19.12 -15.77 10.89
CA THR A 152 -17.73 -16.24 10.72
C THR A 152 -16.85 -15.09 10.27
N TYR A 153 -16.12 -14.46 11.21
CA TYR A 153 -15.24 -13.33 10.94
C TYR A 153 -13.78 -13.74 10.63
N SER A 154 -13.37 -14.90 11.15
CA SER A 154 -11.98 -15.37 10.96
C SER A 154 -11.92 -16.90 10.96
N GLU A 155 -10.99 -17.43 10.20
CA GLU A 155 -10.59 -18.83 10.23
C GLU A 155 -9.35 -18.97 11.11
N THR A 156 -9.36 -19.94 12.04
CA THR A 156 -8.20 -20.25 12.88
C THR A 156 -7.55 -21.54 12.38
N ILE A 157 -6.27 -21.46 12.03
CA ILE A 157 -5.45 -22.60 11.59
C ILE A 157 -4.44 -22.87 12.68
N GLU A 158 -4.38 -24.13 13.17
CA GLU A 158 -3.38 -24.57 14.13
C GLU A 158 -2.24 -25.30 13.41
N LEU A 159 -1.01 -24.92 13.72
CA LEU A 159 0.20 -25.52 13.16
C LEU A 159 1.16 -25.92 14.28
N ASP A 160 1.62 -27.17 14.23
CA ASP A 160 2.73 -27.63 15.09
C ASP A 160 4.05 -27.38 14.37
N MET A 161 4.98 -26.71 15.03
CA MET A 161 6.28 -26.37 14.46
C MET A 161 7.43 -26.73 15.41
N ASP A 162 8.51 -27.21 14.82
CA ASP A 162 9.77 -27.40 15.52
C ASP A 162 10.69 -26.19 15.33
N ASN A 163 11.49 -25.86 16.33
CA ASN A 163 12.46 -24.76 16.27
C ASN A 163 13.72 -25.13 15.44
N VAL A 164 13.50 -25.82 14.32
CA VAL A 164 14.56 -26.30 13.42
C VAL A 164 14.31 -25.77 12.01
N TYR A 165 15.33 -25.20 11.42
CA TYR A 165 15.30 -24.67 10.05
C TYR A 165 16.32 -25.39 9.18
N THR A 166 16.00 -25.58 7.88
CA THR A 166 16.90 -26.24 6.92
C THR A 166 17.17 -25.36 5.69
N ILE A 167 18.45 -24.97 5.36
CA ILE A 167 18.88 -24.37 4.09
C ILE A 167 19.68 -25.40 3.29
N GLY A 168 19.16 -25.82 2.15
CA GLY A 168 19.75 -26.97 1.42
C GLY A 168 19.66 -28.23 2.26
N ASN A 169 20.79 -28.88 2.50
CA ASN A 169 20.89 -30.13 3.29
C ASN A 169 21.31 -29.90 4.74
N VAL A 170 21.40 -28.68 5.22
CA VAL A 170 21.91 -28.36 6.56
C VAL A 170 20.77 -27.92 7.47
N LYS A 171 20.63 -28.56 8.62
CA LYS A 171 19.67 -28.21 9.68
C LYS A 171 20.35 -27.28 10.70
N TYR A 172 19.69 -26.21 11.05
CA TYR A 172 20.14 -25.26 12.07
C TYR A 172 19.07 -25.13 13.15
N ASN A 173 19.52 -24.93 14.39
CA ASN A 173 18.66 -24.64 15.50
C ASN A 173 18.76 -23.14 15.82
N PHE A 174 17.66 -22.47 16.07
CA PHE A 174 17.64 -21.04 16.39
C PHE A 174 18.49 -20.68 17.60
N ASP A 175 18.62 -21.62 18.56
CA ASP A 175 19.30 -21.35 19.83
C ASP A 175 20.83 -21.37 19.73
N SER A 176 21.39 -21.95 18.67
CA SER A 176 22.85 -22.21 18.61
C SER A 176 23.62 -21.27 17.69
N ASN A 177 22.98 -20.52 16.79
CA ASN A 177 23.69 -19.63 15.87
C ASN A 177 22.77 -18.56 15.24
N PRO A 178 22.76 -17.31 15.72
CA PRO A 178 21.93 -16.23 15.19
C PRO A 178 22.27 -15.82 13.74
N GLY A 179 23.25 -16.42 13.11
CA GLY A 179 23.67 -16.13 11.73
C GLY A 179 23.47 -17.27 10.73
N GLY A 180 22.93 -18.41 11.12
CA GLY A 180 22.78 -19.56 10.24
C GLY A 180 21.34 -20.01 10.10
N VAL A 181 20.77 -19.97 8.90
CA VAL A 181 19.35 -20.26 8.64
C VAL A 181 19.16 -21.29 7.58
N SER A 182 18.24 -22.17 7.81
CA SER A 182 17.79 -23.12 6.84
C SER A 182 16.28 -23.32 6.85
N VAL A 183 15.64 -23.43 5.72
CA VAL A 183 14.18 -23.52 5.62
C VAL A 183 13.73 -24.55 4.60
N GLU A 184 13.00 -25.58 5.00
CA GLU A 184 12.01 -26.19 4.11
C GLU A 184 10.75 -25.33 4.13
N ARG A 185 10.34 -24.83 2.98
CA ARG A 185 9.11 -24.07 2.84
C ARG A 185 7.93 -25.04 2.78
N PRO A 186 6.98 -25.00 3.72
CA PRO A 186 5.63 -25.36 3.35
C PRO A 186 5.08 -24.20 2.51
N GLU A 187 4.83 -24.47 1.23
CA GLU A 187 4.09 -23.55 0.38
C GLU A 187 2.66 -23.46 0.92
N PHE A 188 2.24 -22.24 1.20
CA PHE A 188 0.84 -21.95 1.46
C PHE A 188 0.22 -21.50 0.13
N GLU A 189 -0.60 -22.38 -0.47
CA GLU A 189 -1.54 -21.99 -1.51
C GLU A 189 -2.69 -21.12 -0.96
#